data_37bb626c35feead1e2d3d158fbbc5f0e
#
_entry.id   37bb626c35feead1e2d3d158fbbc5f0e
#
_cell.length_a   1.000
_cell.length_b   1.000
_cell.length_c   1.000
_cell.angle_alpha   90.00
_cell.angle_beta   90.00
_cell.angle_gamma   90.00
#
_symmetry.space_group_name_H-M   'P 1'
#
loop_
_entity.id
_entity.type
_entity.pdbx_description
1 polymer ?
#
loop_
_entity_poly.entity_id
_entity_poly.type
_entity_poly.pdbx_seq_one_letter_code
_entity_poly.pdbx_strand_id
1 'polypeptide(L)'
;KKLHTLNLHTQTISKHSSTIAKIKKVREILKSYQIKFSKKNKNCCIEGRDISTKILPHLDFKFFFKCNLDIAAKRRYKELIKRNTNIKLKDVKKALRIRNLLDSKRKNSPLLKHRDSIEIDTGKLNKQAMLLKMSKYVERVVKYK
;
A
#
# COMPACT_ATOMS: atom_id res chain seq x y z
N LYS A 1 8.14 -22.54 10.07
CA LYS A 1 6.78 -22.04 10.43
C LYS A 1 6.17 -21.38 9.20
N LYS A 2 4.97 -21.81 8.78
CA LYS A 2 4.27 -21.20 7.64
C LYS A 2 3.89 -19.76 8.01
N LEU A 3 4.25 -18.78 7.18
CA LEU A 3 3.95 -17.34 7.36
C LEU A 3 2.44 -17.07 7.58
N HIS A 4 1.57 -17.95 7.08
CA HIS A 4 0.11 -17.86 7.23
C HIS A 4 -0.39 -17.97 8.69
N THR A 5 0.40 -18.52 9.60
CA THR A 5 0.04 -18.67 11.03
C THR A 5 0.43 -17.45 11.86
N LEU A 6 1.19 -16.51 11.30
CA LEU A 6 1.67 -15.34 12.00
C LEU A 6 0.70 -14.17 11.84
N ASN A 7 0.34 -13.52 12.94
CA ASN A 7 -0.45 -12.28 12.89
C ASN A 7 0.45 -11.09 12.48
N LEU A 8 0.66 -10.92 11.17
CA LEU A 8 1.51 -9.87 10.61
C LEU A 8 0.88 -8.46 10.61
N HIS A 9 -0.38 -8.35 11.04
CA HIS A 9 -1.13 -7.10 10.99
C HIS A 9 -1.23 -6.37 12.33
N THR A 10 -0.28 -6.59 13.23
CA THR A 10 -0.20 -5.87 14.52
C THR A 10 0.36 -4.46 14.34
N GLN A 11 0.06 -3.59 15.30
CA GLN A 11 0.59 -2.23 15.32
C GLN A 11 2.13 -2.23 15.50
N THR A 12 2.65 -3.15 16.31
CA THR A 12 4.09 -3.34 16.52
C THR A 12 4.80 -3.71 15.23
N ILE A 13 4.30 -4.71 14.48
CA ILE A 13 4.88 -5.09 13.19
C ILE A 13 4.81 -3.95 12.19
N SER A 14 3.71 -3.19 12.15
CA SER A 14 3.58 -2.02 11.28
C SER A 14 4.62 -0.94 11.59
N LYS A 15 4.93 -0.70 12.87
CA LYS A 15 5.97 0.24 13.33
C LYS A 15 7.36 -0.25 12.89
N HIS A 16 7.69 -1.52 13.19
CA HIS A 16 8.99 -2.09 12.80
C HIS A 16 9.18 -2.14 11.28
N SER A 17 8.15 -2.48 10.52
CA SER A 17 8.20 -2.45 9.05
C SER A 17 8.58 -1.08 8.51
N SER A 18 8.01 -0.01 9.08
CA SER A 18 8.35 1.37 8.67
C SER A 18 9.79 1.75 9.02
N THR A 19 10.32 1.24 10.12
CA THR A 19 11.71 1.46 10.54
C THR A 19 12.68 0.72 9.61
N ILE A 20 12.43 -0.56 9.37
CA ILE A 20 13.26 -1.40 8.48
C ILE A 20 13.24 -0.87 7.04
N ALA A 21 12.09 -0.34 6.59
CA ALA A 21 11.93 0.25 5.26
C ALA A 21 12.82 1.49 5.00
N LYS A 22 13.46 2.08 6.01
CA LYS A 22 14.44 3.15 5.86
C LYS A 22 15.84 2.63 5.47
N ILE A 23 16.13 1.35 5.73
CA ILE A 23 17.44 0.75 5.50
C ILE A 23 17.60 0.48 4.00
N LYS A 24 18.56 1.19 3.36
CA LYS A 24 18.81 1.10 1.92
C LYS A 24 19.05 -0.32 1.44
N LYS A 25 19.91 -1.09 2.12
CA LYS A 25 20.24 -2.48 1.78
C LYS A 25 19.02 -3.40 1.76
N VAL A 26 18.14 -3.27 2.77
CA VAL A 26 16.89 -4.05 2.82
C VAL A 26 15.98 -3.71 1.65
N ARG A 27 15.87 -2.44 1.30
CA ARG A 27 15.07 -2.01 0.14
C ARG A 27 15.61 -2.56 -1.17
N GLU A 28 16.92 -2.55 -1.38
CA GLU A 28 17.56 -3.09 -2.58
C GLU A 28 17.25 -4.59 -2.75
N ILE A 29 17.38 -5.36 -1.66
CA ILE A 29 17.05 -6.78 -1.65
C ILE A 29 15.57 -6.98 -1.99
N LEU A 30 14.65 -6.31 -1.29
CA LEU A 30 13.21 -6.44 -1.52
C LEU A 30 12.81 -5.99 -2.93
N LYS A 31 13.41 -4.92 -3.44
CA LYS A 31 13.20 -4.45 -4.82
C LYS A 31 13.55 -5.54 -5.83
N SER A 32 14.68 -6.21 -5.67
CA SER A 32 15.08 -7.29 -6.58
C SER A 32 14.09 -8.46 -6.57
N TYR A 33 13.57 -8.83 -5.40
CA TYR A 33 12.51 -9.85 -5.28
C TYR A 33 11.22 -9.44 -5.98
N GLN A 34 10.76 -8.22 -5.77
CA GLN A 34 9.53 -7.71 -6.38
C GLN A 34 9.63 -7.63 -7.92
N ILE A 35 10.78 -7.21 -8.44
CA ILE A 35 11.05 -7.21 -9.89
C ILE A 35 11.09 -8.62 -10.44
N LYS A 36 11.79 -9.57 -9.79
CA LYS A 36 11.81 -10.97 -10.21
C LYS A 36 10.42 -11.59 -10.20
N PHE A 37 9.64 -11.31 -9.15
CA PHE A 37 8.26 -11.77 -9.04
C PHE A 37 7.39 -11.26 -10.19
N SER A 38 7.44 -9.96 -10.51
CA SER A 38 6.65 -9.37 -11.60
C SER A 38 7.02 -9.95 -12.97
N LYS A 39 8.32 -10.22 -13.22
CA LYS A 39 8.77 -10.83 -14.46
C LYS A 39 8.31 -12.28 -14.62
N LYS A 40 8.30 -13.04 -13.51
CA LYS A 40 7.84 -14.44 -13.51
C LYS A 40 6.32 -14.57 -13.65
N ASN A 41 5.56 -13.60 -13.13
CA ASN A 41 4.09 -13.64 -13.04
C ASN A 41 3.51 -12.48 -13.85
N LYS A 42 3.24 -12.69 -15.14
CA LYS A 42 2.75 -11.65 -16.06
C LYS A 42 1.44 -10.96 -15.59
N ASN A 43 0.50 -11.74 -15.03
CA ASN A 43 -0.78 -11.24 -14.55
C ASN A 43 -0.80 -11.14 -13.01
N CYS A 44 -0.04 -10.20 -12.47
CA CYS A 44 0.04 -10.00 -11.02
C CYS A 44 -0.34 -8.57 -10.61
N CYS A 45 -0.87 -8.45 -9.41
CA CYS A 45 -1.09 -7.16 -8.74
C CYS A 45 -0.08 -7.03 -7.59
N ILE A 46 0.66 -5.94 -7.57
CA ILE A 46 1.69 -5.67 -6.56
C ILE A 46 1.33 -4.38 -5.82
N GLU A 47 1.19 -4.47 -4.51
CA GLU A 47 0.96 -3.30 -3.67
C GLU A 47 2.23 -2.83 -2.96
N GLY A 48 2.31 -1.53 -2.69
CA GLY A 48 3.40 -0.93 -1.92
C GLY A 48 3.34 0.59 -1.94
N ARG A 49 4.33 1.21 -1.33
CA ARG A 49 4.40 2.66 -1.18
C ARG A 49 5.12 3.36 -2.33
N ASP A 50 5.98 2.65 -3.03
CA ASP A 50 6.86 3.17 -4.08
C ASP A 50 6.95 2.25 -5.30
N ILE A 51 5.98 1.35 -5.46
CA ILE A 51 5.95 0.38 -6.58
C ILE A 51 5.97 1.13 -7.90
N SER A 52 5.04 2.05 -8.10
CA SER A 52 4.90 2.79 -9.36
C SER A 52 5.97 3.84 -9.61
N THR A 53 6.74 4.25 -8.60
CA THR A 53 7.72 5.33 -8.73
C THR A 53 9.17 4.84 -8.77
N LYS A 54 9.50 3.77 -8.05
CA LYS A 54 10.89 3.32 -7.87
C LYS A 54 11.12 1.84 -8.20
N ILE A 55 10.12 0.98 -8.02
CA ILE A 55 10.31 -0.46 -8.17
C ILE A 55 9.95 -0.89 -9.58
N LEU A 56 8.75 -0.56 -10.03
CA LEU A 56 8.18 -0.93 -11.33
C LEU A 56 7.55 0.30 -12.03
N PRO A 57 8.34 1.32 -12.39
CA PRO A 57 7.82 2.55 -12.98
C PRO A 57 7.26 2.37 -14.39
N HIS A 58 7.63 1.29 -15.07
CA HIS A 58 7.26 1.03 -16.48
C HIS A 58 5.98 0.21 -16.65
N LEU A 59 5.30 -0.14 -15.55
CA LEU A 59 4.02 -0.87 -15.65
C LEU A 59 2.94 0.00 -16.27
N ASP A 60 2.08 -0.61 -17.09
CA ASP A 60 0.98 0.08 -17.76
C ASP A 60 -0.10 0.57 -16.78
N PHE A 61 -0.41 -0.23 -15.77
CA PHE A 61 -1.45 0.07 -14.81
C PHE A 61 -0.88 0.49 -13.47
N LYS A 62 -1.11 1.73 -13.09
CA LYS A 62 -0.65 2.31 -11.84
C LYS A 62 -1.83 3.00 -11.15
N PHE A 63 -2.17 2.53 -9.95
CA PHE A 63 -3.21 3.12 -9.14
C PHE A 63 -2.61 3.74 -7.88
N PHE A 64 -2.95 4.98 -7.61
CA PHE A 64 -2.57 5.68 -6.39
C PHE A 64 -3.78 5.86 -5.51
N PHE A 65 -3.80 5.15 -4.37
CA PHE A 65 -4.89 5.22 -3.42
C PHE A 65 -4.71 6.33 -2.42
N LYS A 66 -5.72 7.18 -2.28
CA LYS A 66 -5.79 8.16 -1.20
C LYS A 66 -7.03 7.91 -0.33
N CYS A 67 -6.95 8.37 0.90
CA CYS A 67 -8.06 8.31 1.85
C CYS A 67 -7.88 9.40 2.89
N ASN A 68 -8.99 9.99 3.32
CA ASN A 68 -8.99 10.86 4.49
C ASN A 68 -8.48 10.08 5.71
N LEU A 69 -7.66 10.73 6.53
CA LEU A 69 -7.02 10.10 7.69
C LEU A 69 -8.04 9.56 8.70
N ASP A 70 -9.15 10.27 8.91
CA ASP A 70 -10.17 9.85 9.86
C ASP A 70 -10.92 8.59 9.37
N ILE A 71 -11.22 8.53 8.09
CA ILE A 71 -11.83 7.35 7.47
C ILE A 71 -10.89 6.15 7.53
N ALA A 72 -9.62 6.36 7.20
CA ALA A 72 -8.59 5.31 7.27
C ALA A 72 -8.40 4.81 8.71
N ALA A 73 -8.37 5.72 9.69
CA ALA A 73 -8.24 5.39 11.10
C ALA A 73 -9.45 4.59 11.62
N LYS A 74 -10.68 4.99 11.27
CA LYS A 74 -11.90 4.25 11.64
C LYS A 74 -11.93 2.84 11.03
N ARG A 75 -11.52 2.67 9.77
CA ARG A 75 -11.42 1.35 9.11
C ARG A 75 -10.40 0.47 9.83
N ARG A 76 -9.21 1.01 10.05
CA ARG A 76 -8.13 0.27 10.74
C ARG A 76 -8.48 -0.08 12.18
N TYR A 77 -9.14 0.82 12.89
CA TYR A 77 -9.65 0.59 14.24
C TYR A 77 -10.64 -0.58 14.28
N LYS A 78 -11.63 -0.62 13.36
CA LYS A 78 -12.57 -1.72 13.23
C LYS A 78 -11.89 -3.07 12.95
N GLU A 79 -10.83 -3.08 12.14
CA GLU A 79 -10.04 -4.30 11.88
C GLU A 79 -9.31 -4.79 13.15
N LEU A 80 -8.71 -3.87 13.92
CA LEU A 80 -7.96 -4.20 15.12
C LEU A 80 -8.87 -4.72 16.24
N ILE A 81 -10.03 -4.10 16.45
CA ILE A 81 -11.01 -4.57 17.44
C ILE A 81 -11.50 -5.98 17.12
N LYS A 82 -11.80 -6.28 15.86
CA LYS A 82 -12.20 -7.66 15.45
C LYS A 82 -11.14 -8.72 15.77
N ARG A 83 -9.91 -8.31 16.05
CA ARG A 83 -8.80 -9.18 16.46
C ARG A 83 -8.52 -9.12 17.96
N ASN A 84 -9.50 -8.70 18.76
CA ASN A 84 -9.40 -8.58 20.22
C ASN A 84 -8.23 -7.71 20.69
N THR A 85 -7.94 -6.62 19.96
CA THR A 85 -6.89 -5.69 20.33
C THR A 85 -7.50 -4.56 21.15
N ASN A 86 -7.09 -4.41 22.42
CA ASN A 86 -7.48 -3.27 23.24
C ASN A 86 -6.70 -2.03 22.81
N ILE A 87 -7.31 -1.21 21.95
CA ILE A 87 -6.69 -0.01 21.39
C ILE A 87 -7.71 1.13 21.26
N LYS A 88 -7.28 2.36 21.40
CA LYS A 88 -8.14 3.56 21.23
C LYS A 88 -8.04 4.10 19.80
N LEU A 89 -9.14 4.58 19.24
CA LEU A 89 -9.18 5.17 17.90
C LEU A 89 -8.15 6.30 17.72
N LYS A 90 -7.94 7.12 18.74
CA LYS A 90 -6.94 8.21 18.74
C LYS A 90 -5.53 7.69 18.50
N ASP A 91 -5.18 6.53 19.09
CA ASP A 91 -3.85 5.97 18.96
C ASP A 91 -3.64 5.37 17.57
N VAL A 92 -4.68 4.75 17.00
CA VAL A 92 -4.66 4.29 15.60
C VAL A 92 -4.48 5.46 14.64
N LYS A 93 -5.22 6.56 14.84
CA LYS A 93 -5.10 7.78 14.02
C LYS A 93 -3.70 8.38 14.12
N LYS A 94 -3.15 8.49 15.34
CA LYS A 94 -1.78 8.98 15.58
C LYS A 94 -0.74 8.12 14.88
N ALA A 95 -0.84 6.79 15.00
CA ALA A 95 0.07 5.84 14.35
C ALA A 95 0.03 5.95 12.82
N LEU A 96 -1.16 6.04 12.21
CA LEU A 96 -1.32 6.23 10.77
C LEU A 96 -0.73 7.56 10.29
N ARG A 97 -0.97 8.65 11.04
CA ARG A 97 -0.41 9.97 10.72
C ARG A 97 1.12 9.95 10.72
N ILE A 98 1.73 9.36 11.76
CA ILE A 98 3.19 9.23 11.86
C ILE A 98 3.71 8.38 10.71
N ARG A 99 3.09 7.23 10.41
CA ARG A 99 3.49 6.37 9.31
C ARG A 99 3.45 7.09 7.96
N ASN A 100 2.35 7.79 7.67
CA ASN A 100 2.21 8.53 6.42
C ASN A 100 3.27 9.62 6.29
N LEU A 101 3.58 10.34 7.38
CA LEU A 101 4.63 11.34 7.43
C LEU A 101 6.01 10.73 7.18
N LEU A 102 6.31 9.59 7.82
CA LEU A 102 7.59 8.89 7.62
C LEU A 102 7.74 8.37 6.20
N ASP A 103 6.66 7.84 5.61
CA ASP A 103 6.67 7.32 4.24
C ASP A 103 6.81 8.44 3.20
N SER A 104 6.20 9.61 3.43
CA SER A 104 6.29 10.75 2.49
C SER A 104 7.60 11.52 2.60
N LYS A 105 8.18 11.63 3.81
CA LYS A 105 9.41 12.42 4.05
C LYS A 105 10.70 11.60 4.01
N ARG A 106 10.65 10.29 3.80
CA ARG A 106 11.89 9.49 3.75
C ARG A 106 12.75 9.85 2.55
N LYS A 107 14.06 9.95 2.77
CA LYS A 107 15.04 10.27 1.72
C LYS A 107 15.03 9.25 0.58
N ASN A 108 14.93 7.97 0.92
CA ASN A 108 14.94 6.88 -0.06
C ASN A 108 13.51 6.42 -0.36
N SER A 109 13.10 6.50 -1.62
CA SER A 109 11.79 6.03 -2.09
C SER A 109 10.60 6.62 -1.31
N PRO A 110 10.39 7.92 -1.30
CA PRO A 110 9.25 8.54 -0.64
C PRO A 110 7.93 8.05 -1.26
N LEU A 111 6.86 8.11 -0.48
CA LEU A 111 5.50 7.87 -0.98
C LEU A 111 5.09 9.04 -1.88
N LEU A 112 5.17 8.83 -3.18
CA LEU A 112 4.81 9.81 -4.20
C LEU A 112 3.83 9.20 -5.20
N LYS A 113 2.93 10.01 -5.71
CA LYS A 113 2.09 9.65 -6.86
C LYS A 113 2.95 9.71 -8.13
N HIS A 114 2.99 8.62 -8.90
CA HIS A 114 3.59 8.64 -10.23
C HIS A 114 2.70 9.48 -11.17
N ARG A 115 3.30 10.21 -12.12
CA ARG A 115 2.56 11.09 -13.06
C ARG A 115 1.44 10.36 -13.80
N ASP A 116 1.69 9.13 -14.24
CA ASP A 116 0.74 8.31 -15.00
C ASP A 116 -0.18 7.47 -14.09
N SER A 117 -0.14 7.69 -12.76
CA SER A 117 -1.02 6.94 -11.85
C SER A 117 -2.42 7.52 -11.82
N ILE A 118 -3.41 6.62 -11.90
CA ILE A 118 -4.79 6.94 -11.64
C ILE A 118 -5.02 7.05 -10.15
N GLU A 119 -5.54 8.17 -9.74
CA GLU A 119 -5.88 8.42 -8.36
C GLU A 119 -7.26 7.84 -8.02
N ILE A 120 -7.31 7.04 -6.97
CA ILE A 120 -8.53 6.43 -6.43
C ILE A 120 -8.74 6.94 -5.00
N ASP A 121 -9.79 7.75 -4.80
CA ASP A 121 -10.18 8.17 -3.45
C ASP A 121 -11.03 7.07 -2.80
N THR A 122 -10.39 6.26 -1.98
CA THR A 122 -11.04 5.16 -1.27
C THR A 122 -11.94 5.63 -0.14
N GLY A 123 -11.87 6.91 0.25
CA GLY A 123 -12.77 7.49 1.24
C GLY A 123 -14.20 7.68 0.70
N LYS A 124 -14.32 7.90 -0.61
CA LYS A 124 -15.59 8.15 -1.29
C LYS A 124 -16.21 6.90 -1.94
N LEU A 125 -15.46 5.82 -2.04
CA LEU A 125 -15.86 4.60 -2.72
C LEU A 125 -15.93 3.41 -1.76
N ASN A 126 -16.93 2.56 -1.92
CA ASN A 126 -16.93 1.23 -1.32
C ASN A 126 -16.04 0.28 -2.16
N LYS A 127 -15.80 -0.94 -1.65
CA LYS A 127 -14.92 -1.92 -2.30
C LYS A 127 -15.38 -2.27 -3.73
N GLN A 128 -16.67 -2.47 -3.93
CA GLN A 128 -17.24 -2.84 -5.23
C GLN A 128 -17.11 -1.71 -6.25
N ALA A 129 -17.48 -0.48 -5.88
CA ALA A 129 -17.33 0.70 -6.73
C ALA A 129 -15.86 0.99 -7.09
N MET A 130 -14.95 0.76 -6.13
CA MET A 130 -13.51 0.89 -6.37
C MET A 130 -13.02 -0.15 -7.38
N LEU A 131 -13.39 -1.43 -7.19
CA LEU A 131 -13.03 -2.51 -8.11
C LEU A 131 -13.57 -2.24 -9.51
N LEU A 132 -14.85 -1.89 -9.64
CA LEU A 132 -15.48 -1.55 -10.92
C LEU A 132 -14.75 -0.40 -11.63
N LYS A 133 -14.37 0.65 -10.89
CA LYS A 133 -13.63 1.77 -11.46
C LYS A 133 -12.27 1.34 -11.99
N MET A 134 -11.55 0.47 -11.25
CA MET A 134 -10.25 -0.05 -11.67
C MET A 134 -10.38 -0.98 -12.88
N SER A 135 -11.36 -1.91 -12.89
CA SER A 135 -11.61 -2.84 -14.00
C SER A 135 -11.93 -2.09 -15.29
N LYS A 136 -12.87 -1.15 -15.25
CA LYS A 136 -13.22 -0.33 -16.43
C LYS A 136 -12.00 0.40 -17.01
N TYR A 137 -11.10 0.86 -16.15
CA TYR A 137 -9.88 1.50 -16.62
C TYR A 137 -8.92 0.51 -17.29
N VAL A 138 -8.70 -0.67 -16.68
CA VAL A 138 -7.87 -1.72 -17.25
C VAL A 138 -8.42 -2.20 -18.58
N GLU A 139 -9.72 -2.49 -18.65
CA GLU A 139 -10.43 -2.92 -19.87
C GLU A 139 -10.29 -1.90 -21.01
N ARG A 140 -10.45 -0.61 -20.68
CA ARG A 140 -10.27 0.46 -21.66
C ARG A 140 -8.87 0.48 -22.25
N VAL A 141 -7.84 0.41 -21.42
CA VAL A 141 -6.43 0.46 -21.89
C VAL A 141 -6.06 -0.80 -22.66
N VAL A 142 -6.57 -1.98 -22.26
CA VAL A 142 -6.29 -3.25 -22.96
C VAL A 142 -6.95 -3.28 -24.34
N LYS A 143 -8.15 -2.71 -24.52
CA LYS A 143 -8.82 -2.66 -25.83
C LYS A 143 -8.09 -1.81 -26.88
N TYR A 144 -7.23 -0.90 -26.48
CA TYR A 144 -6.52 0.02 -27.39
C TYR A 144 -5.02 -0.32 -27.52
N LYS A 145 -4.58 -1.47 -27.01
CA LYS A 145 -3.27 -2.07 -27.22
C LYS A 145 -3.35 -3.28 -28.15
#